data_1bdd83b819054e096b8620c66bac34a4
#
_entry.id   1bdd83b819054e096b8620c66bac34a4
#
_cell.length_a   1.000
_cell.length_b   1.000
_cell.length_c   1.000
_cell.angle_alpha   90.00
_cell.angle_beta   90.00
_cell.angle_gamma   90.00
#
_symmetry.space_group_name_H-M   'P 1'
#
loop_
_entity.id
_entity.type
_entity.pdbx_description
1 polymer ?
#
loop_
_entity_poly.entity_id
_entity_poly.type
_entity_poly.pdbx_seq_one_letter_code
_entity_poly.pdbx_strand_id
1 'polypeptide(L)'
;MNKYDTIIVGGGIAGLTSAAFLARAGKKILLIEKNNEFGGLVNSFTRDGFHFEAGVRALESAGIIIPMLENLGIQLDFVRSKVSVGVENKILNIEDLNSAEEYRKLLTDIYP
;
A
#
# COMPACT_ATOMS: atom_id res chain seq x y z
N MET A 1 -14.14 -35.20 -5.69
CA MET A 1 -14.35 -33.91 -4.98
C MET A 1 -13.02 -33.20 -4.87
N ASN A 2 -12.93 -31.95 -5.33
CA ASN A 2 -11.74 -31.12 -5.09
C ASN A 2 -11.70 -30.76 -3.61
N LYS A 3 -10.72 -31.29 -2.88
CA LYS A 3 -10.50 -30.93 -1.47
C LYS A 3 -9.50 -29.77 -1.45
N TYR A 4 -9.81 -28.74 -0.65
CA TYR A 4 -8.92 -27.62 -0.33
C TYR A 4 -8.45 -27.77 1.10
N ASP A 5 -7.20 -27.39 1.36
CA ASP A 5 -6.64 -27.37 2.71
C ASP A 5 -7.13 -26.15 3.50
N THR A 6 -7.37 -25.05 2.78
CA THR A 6 -7.79 -23.77 3.37
C THR A 6 -8.75 -23.05 2.43
N ILE A 7 -9.76 -22.42 3.00
CA ILE A 7 -10.67 -21.50 2.31
C ILE A 7 -10.45 -20.10 2.92
N ILE A 8 -10.17 -19.13 2.06
CA ILE A 8 -9.99 -17.72 2.44
C ILE A 8 -11.16 -16.94 1.85
N VAL A 9 -11.83 -16.16 2.67
CA VAL A 9 -12.95 -15.30 2.27
C VAL A 9 -12.50 -13.84 2.32
N GLY A 10 -12.55 -13.18 1.17
CA GLY A 10 -12.10 -11.82 0.95
C GLY A 10 -10.77 -11.76 0.20
N GLY A 11 -10.80 -11.14 -0.97
CA GLY A 11 -9.65 -10.96 -1.88
C GLY A 11 -8.96 -9.61 -1.75
N GLY A 12 -9.04 -8.97 -0.58
CA GLY A 12 -8.21 -7.82 -0.26
C GLY A 12 -6.75 -8.21 0.02
N ILE A 13 -5.89 -7.24 0.32
CA ILE A 13 -4.44 -7.47 0.48
C ILE A 13 -4.13 -8.55 1.53
N ALA A 14 -4.86 -8.60 2.62
CA ALA A 14 -4.67 -9.62 3.67
C ALA A 14 -4.99 -11.03 3.18
N GLY A 15 -6.13 -11.19 2.46
CA GLY A 15 -6.52 -12.48 1.90
C GLY A 15 -5.57 -12.94 0.81
N LEU A 16 -5.16 -12.04 -0.09
CA LEU A 16 -4.18 -12.33 -1.15
C LEU A 16 -2.82 -12.73 -0.58
N THR A 17 -2.31 -11.98 0.40
CA THR A 17 -1.04 -12.29 1.07
C THR A 17 -1.10 -13.64 1.77
N SER A 18 -2.17 -13.90 2.52
CA SER A 18 -2.36 -15.19 3.21
C SER A 18 -2.42 -16.35 2.22
N ALA A 19 -3.17 -16.18 1.12
CA ALA A 19 -3.28 -17.18 0.06
C ALA A 19 -1.92 -17.47 -0.57
N ALA A 20 -1.14 -16.42 -0.89
CA ALA A 20 0.16 -16.55 -1.52
C ALA A 20 1.17 -17.32 -0.63
N PHE A 21 1.25 -16.99 0.66
CA PHE A 21 2.13 -17.70 1.59
C PHE A 21 1.72 -19.15 1.80
N LEU A 22 0.43 -19.41 1.95
CA LEU A 22 -0.08 -20.78 2.12
C LEU A 22 0.12 -21.61 0.86
N ALA A 23 -0.14 -21.04 -0.31
CA ALA A 23 0.11 -21.71 -1.60
C ALA A 23 1.60 -22.04 -1.78
N ARG A 24 2.49 -21.11 -1.41
CA ARG A 24 3.94 -21.32 -1.43
C ARG A 24 4.39 -22.42 -0.46
N ALA A 25 3.67 -22.59 0.66
CA ALA A 25 3.85 -23.70 1.59
C ALA A 25 3.23 -25.03 1.10
N GLY A 26 2.81 -25.10 -0.18
CA GLY A 26 2.25 -26.30 -0.80
C GLY A 26 0.79 -26.60 -0.43
N LYS A 27 0.08 -25.66 0.19
CA LYS A 27 -1.34 -25.82 0.54
C LYS A 27 -2.24 -25.56 -0.67
N LYS A 28 -3.30 -26.33 -0.78
CA LYS A 28 -4.34 -26.13 -1.79
C LYS A 28 -5.38 -25.15 -1.28
N ILE A 29 -5.41 -23.95 -1.88
CA ILE A 29 -6.19 -22.82 -1.39
C ILE A 29 -7.41 -22.58 -2.28
N LEU A 30 -8.54 -22.25 -1.65
CA LEU A 30 -9.68 -21.61 -2.31
C LEU A 30 -9.82 -20.20 -1.75
N LEU A 31 -9.60 -19.19 -2.62
CA LEU A 31 -9.84 -17.79 -2.29
C LEU A 31 -11.16 -17.35 -2.92
N ILE A 32 -12.05 -16.78 -2.10
CA ILE A 32 -13.37 -16.33 -2.51
C ILE A 32 -13.45 -14.82 -2.33
N GLU A 33 -13.82 -14.11 -3.40
CA GLU A 33 -14.05 -12.66 -3.41
C GLU A 33 -15.48 -12.38 -3.91
N LYS A 34 -16.18 -11.44 -3.26
CA LYS A 34 -17.55 -11.05 -3.62
C LYS A 34 -17.62 -10.12 -4.83
N ASN A 35 -16.55 -9.36 -5.05
CA ASN A 35 -16.44 -8.41 -6.16
C ASN A 35 -15.82 -9.10 -7.38
N ASN A 36 -15.97 -8.49 -8.54
CA ASN A 36 -15.38 -9.00 -9.78
C ASN A 36 -13.86 -8.85 -9.84
N GLU A 37 -13.27 -8.06 -8.95
CA GLU A 37 -11.84 -7.77 -8.89
C GLU A 37 -11.29 -7.99 -7.48
N PHE A 38 -10.04 -8.44 -7.44
CA PHE A 38 -9.26 -8.58 -6.20
C PHE A 38 -8.56 -7.26 -5.86
N GLY A 39 -8.06 -7.14 -4.63
CA GLY A 39 -7.27 -6.00 -4.19
C GLY A 39 -7.90 -5.25 -3.02
N GLY A 40 -9.23 -5.20 -2.94
CA GLY A 40 -9.94 -4.46 -1.90
C GLY A 40 -9.62 -2.96 -1.98
N LEU A 41 -9.12 -2.38 -0.88
CA LEU A 41 -8.71 -0.95 -0.84
C LEU A 41 -7.36 -0.68 -1.54
N VAL A 42 -6.60 -1.72 -1.91
CA VAL A 42 -5.37 -1.62 -2.69
C VAL A 42 -5.68 -1.94 -4.15
N ASN A 43 -6.68 -1.29 -4.69
CA ASN A 43 -7.10 -1.45 -6.07
C ASN A 43 -7.18 -0.08 -6.74
N SER A 44 -7.15 -0.05 -8.05
CA SER A 44 -7.39 1.14 -8.86
C SER A 44 -8.58 0.91 -9.78
N PHE A 45 -9.21 1.98 -10.21
CA PHE A 45 -10.31 1.91 -11.17
C PHE A 45 -10.19 3.04 -12.19
N THR A 46 -10.83 2.83 -13.34
CA THR A 46 -10.89 3.84 -14.40
C THR A 46 -12.31 4.39 -14.51
N ARG A 47 -12.46 5.70 -14.57
CA ARG A 47 -13.71 6.38 -14.84
C ARG A 47 -13.46 7.50 -15.83
N ASP A 48 -14.23 7.55 -16.92
CA ASP A 48 -14.15 8.57 -17.95
C ASP A 48 -12.74 8.79 -18.52
N GLY A 49 -11.95 7.70 -18.64
CA GLY A 49 -10.58 7.73 -19.13
C GLY A 49 -9.53 8.14 -18.09
N PHE A 50 -9.92 8.44 -16.85
CA PHE A 50 -9.02 8.78 -15.76
C PHE A 50 -8.83 7.57 -14.83
N HIS A 51 -7.58 7.39 -14.35
CA HIS A 51 -7.23 6.37 -13.37
C HIS A 51 -7.30 6.93 -11.95
N PHE A 52 -7.95 6.19 -11.07
CA PHE A 52 -8.11 6.54 -9.66
C PHE A 52 -7.66 5.40 -8.77
N GLU A 53 -7.14 5.75 -7.60
CA GLU A 53 -6.88 4.79 -6.53
C GLU A 53 -8.16 4.56 -5.72
N ALA A 54 -8.47 3.30 -5.41
CA ALA A 54 -9.67 2.94 -4.65
C ALA A 54 -9.53 3.20 -3.14
N GLY A 55 -8.32 3.50 -2.67
CA GLY A 55 -8.04 3.79 -1.27
C GLY A 55 -6.56 4.05 -1.01
N VAL A 56 -5.78 3.00 -0.83
CA VAL A 56 -4.34 3.10 -0.53
C VAL A 56 -3.57 3.43 -1.80
N ARG A 57 -2.91 4.59 -1.82
CA ARG A 57 -2.09 5.06 -2.93
C ARG A 57 -0.62 5.31 -2.58
N ALA A 58 -0.26 5.12 -1.32
CA ALA A 58 1.11 5.27 -0.86
C ALA A 58 1.44 4.13 0.11
N LEU A 59 2.64 3.62 0.00
CA LEU A 59 3.19 2.67 0.95
C LEU A 59 4.19 3.41 1.83
N GLU A 60 3.84 3.57 3.10
CA GLU A 60 4.79 4.01 4.10
C GLU A 60 5.67 2.83 4.48
N SER A 61 6.97 2.95 4.21
CA SER A 61 7.92 1.87 4.44
C SER A 61 8.14 1.65 5.94
N ALA A 62 7.36 0.76 6.51
CA ALA A 62 7.65 0.19 7.83
C ALA A 62 8.71 -0.93 7.77
N GLY A 63 9.41 -1.12 6.62
CA GLY A 63 10.36 -2.20 6.44
C GLY A 63 9.75 -3.61 6.37
N ILE A 64 8.44 -3.70 6.24
CA ILE A 64 7.72 -4.99 6.23
C ILE A 64 7.28 -5.39 4.82
N ILE A 65 6.74 -4.43 4.05
CA ILE A 65 6.08 -4.73 2.78
C ILE A 65 7.07 -5.19 1.72
N ILE A 66 8.18 -4.50 1.56
CA ILE A 66 9.20 -4.85 0.55
C ILE A 66 9.78 -6.25 0.81
N PRO A 67 10.30 -6.57 2.01
CA PRO A 67 10.79 -7.93 2.30
C PRO A 67 9.71 -9.01 2.18
N MET A 68 8.45 -8.68 2.48
CA MET A 68 7.32 -9.60 2.31
C MET A 68 7.10 -9.94 0.83
N LEU A 69 7.10 -8.94 -0.04
CA LEU A 69 6.94 -9.11 -1.49
C LEU A 69 8.12 -9.87 -2.09
N GLU A 70 9.35 -9.51 -1.72
CA GLU A 70 10.57 -10.22 -2.14
C GLU A 70 10.54 -11.69 -1.73
N ASN A 71 10.08 -11.97 -0.50
CA ASN A 71 9.91 -13.34 -0.02
C ASN A 71 8.90 -14.13 -0.86
N LEU A 72 7.87 -13.48 -1.41
CA LEU A 72 6.91 -14.06 -2.34
C LEU A 72 7.45 -14.15 -3.78
N GLY A 73 8.64 -13.61 -4.06
CA GLY A 73 9.23 -13.54 -5.40
C GLY A 73 8.60 -12.43 -6.26
N ILE A 74 7.95 -11.46 -5.64
CA ILE A 74 7.33 -10.33 -6.31
C ILE A 74 8.30 -9.14 -6.27
N GLN A 75 8.65 -8.62 -7.45
CA GLN A 75 9.46 -7.42 -7.60
C GLN A 75 8.54 -6.29 -8.09
N LEU A 76 8.57 -5.16 -7.38
CA LEU A 76 7.84 -3.96 -7.74
C LEU A 76 8.80 -2.77 -7.77
N ASP A 77 8.60 -1.90 -8.74
CA ASP A 77 9.29 -0.62 -8.80
C ASP A 77 8.56 0.39 -7.91
N PHE A 78 9.27 0.89 -6.92
CA PHE A 78 8.76 1.90 -6.00
C PHE A 78 9.29 3.27 -6.41
N VAL A 79 8.37 4.20 -6.63
CA VAL A 79 8.70 5.61 -6.89
C VAL A 79 8.49 6.39 -5.61
N ARG A 80 9.49 7.17 -5.18
CA ARG A 80 9.38 8.01 -4.00
C ARG A 80 8.33 9.10 -4.24
N SER A 81 7.33 9.16 -3.37
CA SER A 81 6.34 10.22 -3.39
C SER A 81 6.97 11.53 -2.91
N LYS A 82 6.81 12.60 -3.69
CA LYS A 82 7.18 13.95 -3.26
C LYS A 82 6.02 14.52 -2.45
N VAL A 83 6.30 14.95 -1.24
CA VAL A 83 5.33 15.56 -0.34
C VAL A 83 5.69 17.03 -0.16
N SER A 84 4.74 17.91 -0.40
CA SER A 84 4.88 19.34 -0.10
C SER A 84 3.84 19.73 0.95
N VAL A 85 4.24 20.51 1.92
CA VAL A 85 3.37 21.03 2.97
C VAL A 85 3.30 22.55 2.85
N GLY A 86 2.08 23.07 2.73
CA GLY A 86 1.81 24.50 2.75
C GLY A 86 1.34 24.94 4.13
N VAL A 87 2.00 25.95 4.72
CA VAL A 87 1.60 26.59 5.95
C VAL A 87 1.62 28.10 5.74
N GLU A 88 0.45 28.72 5.84
CA GLU A 88 0.25 30.12 5.47
C GLU A 88 0.74 30.42 4.03
N ASN A 89 1.76 31.28 3.88
CA ASN A 89 2.33 31.67 2.57
C ASN A 89 3.64 30.93 2.26
N LYS A 90 3.99 29.89 3.02
CA LYS A 90 5.20 29.08 2.82
C LYS A 90 4.87 27.69 2.37
N ILE A 91 5.65 27.19 1.40
CA ILE A 91 5.59 25.80 0.93
C ILE A 91 6.95 25.18 1.19
N LEU A 92 6.95 24.05 1.89
CA LEU A 92 8.12 23.23 2.15
C LEU A 92 7.98 21.88 1.45
N ASN A 93 9.04 21.46 0.76
CA ASN A 93 9.12 20.11 0.21
C ASN A 93 9.76 19.20 1.26
N ILE A 94 9.06 18.16 1.66
CA ILE A 94 9.55 17.19 2.65
C ILE A 94 10.21 16.04 1.90
N GLU A 95 11.54 16.05 1.88
CA GLU A 95 12.32 15.05 1.12
C GLU A 95 13.20 14.19 2.04
N ASP A 96 13.56 14.71 3.21
CA ASP A 96 14.47 14.07 4.17
C ASP A 96 14.21 14.54 5.61
N LEU A 97 15.06 14.09 6.54
CA LEU A 97 14.98 14.51 7.95
C LEU A 97 15.26 16.00 8.18
N ASN A 98 16.10 16.62 7.32
CA ASN A 98 16.41 18.04 7.45
C ASN A 98 15.19 18.89 7.10
N SER A 99 14.52 18.58 6.00
CA SER A 99 13.28 19.26 5.60
C SER A 99 12.14 19.02 6.60
N ALA A 100 12.09 17.86 7.23
CA ALA A 100 11.15 17.59 8.32
C ALA A 100 11.46 18.48 9.56
N GLU A 101 12.72 18.69 9.89
CA GLU A 101 13.14 19.58 10.98
C GLU A 101 12.86 21.07 10.65
N GLU A 102 13.05 21.49 9.39
CA GLU A 102 12.65 22.82 8.93
C GLU A 102 11.13 23.03 9.08
N TYR A 103 10.35 22.03 8.74
CA TYR A 103 8.91 22.06 8.95
C TYR A 103 8.53 22.17 10.43
N ARG A 104 9.19 21.40 11.30
CA ARG A 104 9.00 21.48 12.75
C ARG A 104 9.30 22.89 13.28
N LYS A 105 10.41 23.49 12.85
CA LYS A 105 10.78 24.88 13.23
C LYS A 105 9.74 25.88 12.76
N LEU A 106 9.30 25.76 11.48
CA LEU A 106 8.27 26.63 10.93
C LEU A 106 6.98 26.59 11.77
N LEU A 107 6.56 25.40 12.19
CA LEU A 107 5.37 25.27 13.03
C LEU A 107 5.57 25.89 14.41
N THR A 108 6.74 25.71 15.03
CA THR A 108 7.07 26.29 16.34
C THR A 108 7.13 27.84 16.30
N ASP A 109 7.60 28.40 15.16
CA ASP A 109 7.65 29.85 14.97
C ASP A 109 6.26 30.48 14.80
N ILE A 110 5.33 29.73 14.18
CA ILE A 110 3.95 30.20 13.93
C ILE A 110 3.05 29.93 15.12
N TYR A 111 3.25 28.81 15.80
CA TYR A 111 2.47 28.34 16.95
C TYR A 111 3.38 28.07 18.15
N PRO A 112 3.86 29.12 18.84
CA PRO A 112 4.77 29.00 20.00
C PRO A 112 4.14 28.33 21.22
#